data_a73b7600ce7d02bebcd4f53ca1f4f7df
#
_entry.id   a73b7600ce7d02bebcd4f53ca1f4f7df
#
_cell.length_a   1.000
_cell.length_b   1.000
_cell.length_c   1.000
_cell.angle_alpha   90.00
_cell.angle_beta   90.00
_cell.angle_gamma   90.00
#
_symmetry.space_group_name_H-M   'P 1'
#
loop_
_entity.id
_entity.type
_entity.pdbx_description
1 polymer ?
#
loop_
_entity_poly.entity_id
_entity_poly.type
_entity_poly.pdbx_seq_one_letter_code
_entity_poly.pdbx_strand_id
1 'polypeptide(L)'
;FCLSRGFGDVYKRQYVDSARAVFRRVKLLGNQDTLFCAPLPEKEREKDGFLGPRGLAPRRASAQYYHDCEIAGDIDFIFGGADALFEQCILRTVDNHLPHSYITAPSGSANGLGFVFWDCDFVSDCPAGTVYLGRPWRPTGKTAVLDCRLGAHIAPEGFSPWNDRADTNLAAFAEAGSNGPGAVPRPGWVHALTACLLYTSPS
;
A
#
# COMPACT_ATOMS: atom_id res chain seq x y z
N PHE A 1 -17.67 14.54 -1.36
CA PHE A 1 -18.26 13.31 -0.79
C PHE A 1 -18.53 12.33 -1.94
N CYS A 2 -17.78 11.28 -2.05
CA CYS A 2 -18.10 10.20 -2.97
C CYS A 2 -18.42 8.96 -2.14
N LEU A 3 -19.72 8.68 -1.93
CA LEU A 3 -20.21 7.43 -1.38
C LEU A 3 -20.49 6.49 -2.55
N SER A 4 -19.58 5.57 -2.82
CA SER A 4 -19.84 4.47 -3.75
C SER A 4 -20.49 3.31 -3.00
N ARG A 5 -21.79 3.08 -3.21
CA ARG A 5 -22.43 1.81 -2.90
C ARG A 5 -22.35 0.92 -4.16
N GLY A 6 -21.42 -0.02 -4.17
CA GLY A 6 -21.35 -1.04 -5.22
C GLY A 6 -22.34 -2.18 -4.95
N PHE A 7 -23.11 -2.55 -5.94
CA PHE A 7 -23.88 -3.79 -5.98
C PHE A 7 -23.02 -4.90 -6.60
N GLY A 8 -22.95 -6.06 -5.93
CA GLY A 8 -22.34 -7.30 -6.43
C GLY A 8 -20.84 -7.40 -6.21
N ASP A 9 -20.37 -8.45 -5.61
CA ASP A 9 -19.04 -9.09 -5.44
C ASP A 9 -17.74 -8.30 -5.67
N VAL A 10 -17.73 -6.97 -5.56
CA VAL A 10 -16.53 -6.14 -5.61
C VAL A 10 -16.36 -5.45 -4.28
N TYR A 11 -15.47 -5.97 -3.48
CA TYR A 11 -15.20 -5.54 -2.10
C TYR A 11 -14.40 -4.24 -1.97
N LYS A 12 -14.22 -3.48 -3.05
CA LYS A 12 -13.55 -2.17 -3.04
C LYS A 12 -14.44 -1.12 -2.38
N ARG A 13 -13.99 -0.55 -1.30
CA ARG A 13 -14.76 0.46 -0.55
C ARG A 13 -14.59 1.86 -1.09
N GLN A 14 -13.37 2.23 -1.53
CA GLN A 14 -13.06 3.51 -2.11
C GLN A 14 -12.23 3.35 -3.39
N TYR A 15 -12.69 3.95 -4.46
CA TYR A 15 -12.00 4.00 -5.75
C TYR A 15 -11.62 5.44 -6.06
N VAL A 16 -10.32 5.74 -6.09
CA VAL A 16 -9.79 7.08 -6.36
C VAL A 16 -9.11 7.08 -7.73
N ASP A 17 -9.77 7.64 -8.73
CA ASP A 17 -9.28 7.76 -10.10
C ASP A 17 -9.34 9.23 -10.54
N SER A 18 -8.33 9.96 -10.15
CA SER A 18 -8.18 11.39 -10.45
C SER A 18 -6.70 11.70 -10.68
N ALA A 19 -6.40 12.68 -11.50
CA ALA A 19 -5.03 13.14 -11.70
C ALA A 19 -4.40 13.64 -10.39
N ARG A 20 -5.21 14.26 -9.53
CA ARG A 20 -4.82 14.70 -8.18
C ARG A 20 -5.97 14.54 -7.22
N ALA A 21 -5.70 14.02 -6.02
CA ALA A 21 -6.69 13.88 -4.95
C ALA A 21 -6.05 14.17 -3.59
N VAL A 22 -6.83 14.78 -2.70
CA VAL A 22 -6.42 15.08 -1.32
C VAL A 22 -7.51 14.63 -0.38
N PHE A 23 -7.15 13.82 0.63
CA PHE A 23 -8.01 13.36 1.69
C PHE A 23 -7.45 13.82 3.04
N ARG A 24 -8.28 14.40 3.88
CA ARG A 24 -7.89 14.82 5.22
C ARG A 24 -8.95 14.41 6.24
N ARG A 25 -8.52 13.76 7.32
CA ARG A 25 -9.39 13.35 8.44
C ARG A 25 -10.56 12.49 7.99
N VAL A 26 -10.28 11.53 7.12
CA VAL A 26 -11.27 10.59 6.56
C VAL A 26 -11.01 9.20 7.11
N LYS A 27 -12.08 8.47 7.39
CA LYS A 27 -12.02 7.06 7.73
C LYS A 27 -12.47 6.21 6.55
N LEU A 28 -11.59 5.32 6.08
CA LEU A 28 -11.83 4.36 5.02
C LEU A 28 -11.76 2.97 5.65
N LEU A 29 -12.92 2.40 5.96
CA LEU A 29 -13.02 1.15 6.72
C LEU A 29 -13.55 0.04 5.81
N GLY A 30 -12.81 -1.04 5.70
CA GLY A 30 -13.16 -2.19 4.88
C GLY A 30 -12.46 -3.46 5.33
N ASN A 31 -12.36 -4.41 4.44
CA ASN A 31 -11.62 -5.65 4.57
C ASN A 31 -10.62 -5.73 3.41
N GLN A 32 -10.75 -6.72 2.51
CA GLN A 32 -9.93 -6.80 1.32
C GLN A 32 -10.18 -5.61 0.39
N ASP A 33 -9.15 -5.08 -0.26
CA ASP A 33 -9.24 -4.06 -1.32
C ASP A 33 -9.97 -2.77 -0.87
N THR A 34 -9.74 -2.28 0.33
CA THR A 34 -10.45 -1.11 0.88
C THR A 34 -10.25 0.15 0.06
N LEU A 35 -9.00 0.50 -0.28
CA LEU A 35 -8.63 1.71 -1.00
C LEU A 35 -7.89 1.37 -2.29
N PHE A 36 -8.53 1.65 -3.41
CA PHE A 36 -7.90 1.58 -4.72
C PHE A 36 -7.35 2.96 -5.14
N CYS A 37 -6.05 3.07 -5.28
CA CYS A 37 -5.32 4.23 -5.75
C CYS A 37 -5.01 4.07 -7.26
N ALA A 38 -5.92 4.53 -8.14
CA ALA A 38 -5.75 4.39 -9.60
C ALA A 38 -4.42 5.00 -10.09
N PRO A 39 -3.88 4.56 -11.23
CA PRO A 39 -4.53 3.74 -12.23
C PRO A 39 -4.44 2.23 -11.98
N LEU A 40 -5.28 1.47 -12.68
CA LEU A 40 -5.09 0.05 -12.87
C LEU A 40 -3.80 -0.20 -13.68
N PRO A 41 -3.12 -1.36 -13.50
CA PRO A 41 -2.03 -1.76 -14.38
C PRO A 41 -2.46 -1.82 -15.86
N GLU A 42 -1.50 -1.68 -16.77
CA GLU A 42 -1.80 -1.70 -18.21
C GLU A 42 -2.27 -3.07 -18.69
N LYS A 43 -1.72 -4.13 -18.11
CA LYS A 43 -2.04 -5.52 -18.48
C LYS A 43 -2.69 -6.27 -17.34
N GLU A 44 -3.71 -7.00 -17.66
CA GLU A 44 -4.36 -7.96 -16.78
C GLU A 44 -3.43 -9.16 -16.54
N ARG A 45 -3.56 -9.80 -15.39
CA ARG A 45 -2.86 -11.06 -15.08
C ARG A 45 -3.82 -12.24 -15.05
N GLU A 46 -5.05 -11.97 -14.64
CA GLU A 46 -6.06 -13.00 -14.50
C GLU A 46 -6.95 -13.06 -15.76
N LYS A 47 -7.47 -14.25 -16.06
CA LYS A 47 -8.25 -14.52 -17.26
C LYS A 47 -9.50 -13.66 -17.37
N ASP A 48 -10.10 -13.31 -16.24
CA ASP A 48 -11.34 -12.53 -16.19
C ASP A 48 -11.09 -11.00 -16.14
N GLY A 49 -9.85 -10.58 -16.18
CA GLY A 49 -9.45 -9.21 -16.33
C GLY A 49 -9.79 -8.26 -15.16
N PHE A 50 -9.82 -6.99 -15.48
CA PHE A 50 -10.18 -5.96 -14.51
C PHE A 50 -11.70 -5.75 -14.48
N LEU A 51 -12.37 -6.43 -13.58
CA LEU A 51 -13.79 -6.22 -13.33
C LEU A 51 -13.97 -4.94 -12.50
N GLY A 52 -14.47 -3.90 -13.13
CA GLY A 52 -14.72 -2.65 -12.42
C GLY A 52 -15.10 -1.50 -13.35
N PRO A 53 -15.62 -0.39 -12.79
CA PRO A 53 -16.21 0.69 -13.57
C PRO A 53 -15.22 1.40 -14.50
N ARG A 54 -13.91 1.24 -14.25
CA ARG A 54 -12.84 1.89 -15.00
C ARG A 54 -11.88 0.91 -15.67
N GLY A 55 -12.28 -0.34 -15.85
CA GLY A 55 -11.43 -1.36 -16.48
C GLY A 55 -10.86 -0.93 -17.84
N LEU A 56 -11.65 -0.25 -18.67
CA LEU A 56 -11.27 0.28 -19.98
C LEU A 56 -10.78 1.74 -19.95
N ALA A 57 -10.71 2.39 -18.80
CA ALA A 57 -10.29 3.78 -18.71
C ALA A 57 -8.79 3.93 -19.04
N PRO A 58 -8.38 5.08 -19.61
CA PRO A 58 -6.98 5.38 -19.85
C PRO A 58 -6.16 5.33 -18.55
N ARG A 59 -4.99 4.71 -18.59
CA ARG A 59 -4.06 4.63 -17.46
C ARG A 59 -3.29 5.95 -17.31
N ARG A 60 -3.85 6.87 -16.53
CA ARG A 60 -3.26 8.20 -16.31
C ARG A 60 -2.51 8.23 -14.99
N ALA A 61 -1.38 8.93 -14.97
CA ALA A 61 -0.67 9.19 -13.72
C ALA A 61 -1.59 9.90 -12.72
N SER A 62 -1.51 9.47 -11.47
CA SER A 62 -2.31 9.99 -10.36
C SER A 62 -1.39 10.30 -9.19
N ALA A 63 -1.53 11.49 -8.63
CA ALA A 63 -0.89 11.90 -7.39
C ALA A 63 -1.94 12.05 -6.30
N GLN A 64 -1.78 11.32 -5.20
CA GLN A 64 -2.76 11.28 -4.12
C GLN A 64 -2.11 11.60 -2.77
N TYR A 65 -2.81 12.34 -1.94
CA TYR A 65 -2.33 12.71 -0.62
C TYR A 65 -3.39 12.45 0.44
N TYR A 66 -3.00 11.69 1.46
CA TYR A 66 -3.82 11.33 2.60
C TYR A 66 -3.16 11.85 3.86
N HIS A 67 -3.86 12.69 4.62
CA HIS A 67 -3.34 13.28 5.85
C HIS A 67 -4.32 13.12 7.00
N ASP A 68 -3.84 12.64 8.14
CA ASP A 68 -4.64 12.42 9.35
C ASP A 68 -5.88 11.54 9.05
N CYS A 69 -5.67 10.48 8.25
CA CYS A 69 -6.72 9.53 7.86
C CYS A 69 -6.58 8.21 8.62
N GLU A 70 -7.69 7.52 8.83
CA GLU A 70 -7.69 6.13 9.28
C GLU A 70 -8.11 5.22 8.12
N ILE A 71 -7.24 4.27 7.76
CA ILE A 71 -7.50 3.32 6.67
C ILE A 71 -7.40 1.91 7.26
N ALA A 72 -8.48 1.15 7.17
CA ALA A 72 -8.57 -0.18 7.76
C ALA A 72 -8.95 -1.24 6.73
N GLY A 73 -8.32 -2.41 6.85
CA GLY A 73 -8.61 -3.58 6.04
C GLY A 73 -7.74 -4.78 6.45
N ASP A 74 -7.77 -5.84 5.64
CA ASP A 74 -7.04 -7.07 5.94
C ASP A 74 -6.09 -7.52 4.81
N ILE A 75 -6.57 -7.64 3.57
CA ILE A 75 -5.77 -8.11 2.44
C ILE A 75 -5.67 -7.00 1.38
N ASP A 76 -4.42 -6.60 1.05
CA ASP A 76 -4.12 -5.64 -0.02
C ASP A 76 -4.99 -4.37 0.08
N PHE A 77 -5.26 -3.94 1.32
CA PHE A 77 -6.30 -2.96 1.56
C PHE A 77 -5.95 -1.53 1.09
N ILE A 78 -4.69 -1.30 0.69
CA ILE A 78 -4.24 -0.13 -0.09
C ILE A 78 -3.53 -0.65 -1.33
N PHE A 79 -4.12 -0.46 -2.52
CA PHE A 79 -3.56 -1.04 -3.73
C PHE A 79 -3.73 -0.11 -4.95
N GLY A 80 -2.97 -0.37 -6.01
CA GLY A 80 -3.05 0.39 -7.24
C GLY A 80 -1.74 1.02 -7.71
N GLY A 81 -1.85 1.92 -8.69
CA GLY A 81 -0.70 2.45 -9.44
C GLY A 81 -0.37 3.93 -9.22
N ALA A 82 -1.03 4.60 -8.28
CA ALA A 82 -0.77 6.00 -8.00
C ALA A 82 0.57 6.24 -7.30
N ASP A 83 1.09 7.45 -7.44
CA ASP A 83 2.02 8.02 -6.49
C ASP A 83 1.21 8.59 -5.32
N ALA A 84 1.26 7.95 -4.16
CA ALA A 84 0.42 8.30 -3.03
C ALA A 84 1.25 8.50 -1.75
N LEU A 85 1.12 9.68 -1.15
CA LEU A 85 1.68 10.01 0.16
C LEU A 85 0.62 9.87 1.24
N PHE A 86 0.93 9.06 2.24
CA PHE A 86 0.16 8.92 3.48
C PHE A 86 0.97 9.54 4.61
N GLU A 87 0.46 10.59 5.20
CA GLU A 87 1.14 11.35 6.25
C GLU A 87 0.26 11.37 7.51
N GLN A 88 0.85 11.03 8.65
CA GLN A 88 0.19 11.03 9.95
C GLN A 88 -1.12 10.20 9.96
N CYS A 89 -1.13 9.12 9.17
CA CYS A 89 -2.29 8.25 9.05
C CYS A 89 -2.20 7.06 10.00
N ILE A 90 -3.36 6.52 10.36
CA ILE A 90 -3.49 5.25 11.07
C ILE A 90 -3.83 4.17 10.05
N LEU A 91 -2.93 3.19 9.88
CA LEU A 91 -3.11 2.01 9.05
C LEU A 91 -3.50 0.85 9.98
N ARG A 92 -4.77 0.48 9.95
CA ARG A 92 -5.30 -0.57 10.84
C ARG A 92 -5.51 -1.86 10.08
N THR A 93 -4.74 -2.90 10.40
CA THR A 93 -5.03 -4.24 9.90
C THR A 93 -6.09 -4.90 10.77
N VAL A 94 -7.15 -5.36 10.13
CA VAL A 94 -8.26 -6.09 10.78
C VAL A 94 -7.91 -7.57 10.82
N ASP A 95 -8.08 -8.22 11.97
CA ASP A 95 -7.88 -9.66 12.08
C ASP A 95 -8.99 -10.41 11.32
N ASN A 96 -8.58 -11.10 10.26
CA ASN A 96 -9.45 -11.94 9.44
C ASN A 96 -9.24 -13.45 9.72
N HIS A 97 -8.47 -13.79 10.76
CA HIS A 97 -8.11 -15.15 11.15
C HIS A 97 -7.36 -15.94 10.07
N LEU A 98 -6.81 -15.27 9.08
CA LEU A 98 -5.92 -15.87 8.09
C LEU A 98 -4.47 -15.92 8.61
N PRO A 99 -3.63 -16.83 8.09
CA PRO A 99 -2.24 -16.92 8.51
C PRO A 99 -1.45 -15.64 8.30
N HIS A 100 -1.79 -14.87 7.26
CA HIS A 100 -1.12 -13.63 6.91
C HIS A 100 -2.09 -12.61 6.34
N SER A 101 -1.80 -11.33 6.62
CA SER A 101 -2.46 -10.15 6.06
C SER A 101 -1.44 -9.26 5.34
N TYR A 102 -1.92 -8.39 4.45
CA TYR A 102 -1.07 -7.52 3.64
C TYR A 102 -1.65 -6.12 3.59
N ILE A 103 -0.84 -5.11 3.89
CA ILE A 103 -1.29 -3.72 3.93
C ILE A 103 -1.34 -3.15 2.52
N THR A 104 -0.25 -3.28 1.75
CA THR A 104 -0.16 -2.65 0.43
C THR A 104 0.05 -3.65 -0.69
N ALA A 105 -0.53 -3.35 -1.86
CA ALA A 105 -0.31 -4.04 -3.12
C ALA A 105 -0.05 -3.02 -4.25
N PRO A 106 1.16 -2.42 -4.32
CA PRO A 106 1.50 -1.44 -5.32
C PRO A 106 1.65 -2.04 -6.71
N SER A 107 1.24 -1.26 -7.73
CA SER A 107 1.39 -1.61 -9.15
C SER A 107 1.85 -0.43 -10.00
N GLY A 108 2.46 0.57 -9.38
CA GLY A 108 2.91 1.80 -10.01
C GLY A 108 3.96 1.58 -11.10
N SER A 109 4.22 2.63 -11.88
CA SER A 109 5.23 2.60 -12.94
C SER A 109 6.65 2.58 -12.38
N ALA A 110 7.61 2.13 -13.18
CA ALA A 110 9.03 2.12 -12.79
C ALA A 110 9.58 3.52 -12.43
N ASN A 111 9.02 4.57 -13.04
CA ASN A 111 9.44 5.95 -12.82
C ASN A 111 8.62 6.69 -11.74
N GLY A 112 7.57 6.05 -11.19
CA GLY A 112 6.76 6.61 -10.12
C GLY A 112 7.41 6.48 -8.75
N LEU A 113 6.87 7.19 -7.76
CA LEU A 113 7.26 7.09 -6.35
C LEU A 113 6.60 5.87 -5.68
N GLY A 114 5.40 5.47 -6.15
CA GLY A 114 4.59 4.44 -5.51
C GLY A 114 3.92 4.95 -4.23
N PHE A 115 3.79 4.07 -3.23
CA PHE A 115 3.19 4.41 -1.95
C PHE A 115 4.27 4.82 -0.95
N VAL A 116 4.09 6.00 -0.34
CA VAL A 116 4.98 6.52 0.70
C VAL A 116 4.17 6.75 1.96
N PHE A 117 4.56 6.09 3.06
CA PHE A 117 4.01 6.30 4.38
C PHE A 117 5.03 7.09 5.20
N TRP A 118 4.62 8.23 5.73
CA TRP A 118 5.46 9.10 6.53
C TRP A 118 4.78 9.48 7.84
N ASP A 119 5.48 9.26 8.96
CA ASP A 119 4.97 9.57 10.31
C ASP A 119 3.60 8.91 10.57
N CYS A 120 3.44 7.64 10.14
CA CYS A 120 2.19 6.88 10.26
C CYS A 120 2.26 5.85 11.39
N ASP A 121 1.08 5.49 11.91
CA ASP A 121 0.89 4.42 12.88
C ASP A 121 0.33 3.16 12.23
N PHE A 122 1.07 2.06 12.30
CA PHE A 122 0.60 0.74 11.89
C PHE A 122 0.11 -0.03 13.12
N VAL A 123 -1.19 -0.26 13.19
CA VAL A 123 -1.86 -0.85 14.35
C VAL A 123 -2.72 -2.04 13.97
N SER A 124 -2.86 -3.00 14.87
CA SER A 124 -3.71 -4.19 14.66
C SER A 124 -3.92 -4.98 15.95
N ASP A 125 -4.99 -5.79 15.94
CA ASP A 125 -5.24 -6.86 16.89
C ASP A 125 -4.79 -8.24 16.37
N CYS A 126 -4.21 -8.32 15.16
CA CYS A 126 -3.63 -9.54 14.60
C CYS A 126 -2.49 -10.09 15.48
N PRO A 127 -2.24 -11.41 15.46
CA PRO A 127 -1.09 -12.00 16.14
C PRO A 127 0.24 -11.37 15.67
N ALA A 128 1.24 -11.38 16.55
CA ALA A 128 2.55 -10.85 16.26
C ALA A 128 3.19 -11.53 15.04
N GLY A 129 3.79 -10.73 14.13
CA GLY A 129 4.53 -11.24 12.97
C GLY A 129 3.67 -11.81 11.84
N THR A 130 2.36 -11.50 11.78
CA THR A 130 1.46 -12.08 10.77
C THR A 130 1.06 -11.10 9.66
N VAL A 131 1.48 -9.84 9.74
CA VAL A 131 1.08 -8.81 8.79
C VAL A 131 2.29 -8.27 8.03
N TYR A 132 2.23 -8.32 6.71
CA TYR A 132 3.24 -7.71 5.86
C TYR A 132 2.87 -6.26 5.52
N LEU A 133 3.86 -5.37 5.49
CA LEU A 133 3.72 -3.98 5.03
C LEU A 133 3.26 -3.90 3.58
N GLY A 134 3.58 -4.94 2.80
CA GLY A 134 3.09 -5.04 1.44
C GLY A 134 3.70 -6.18 0.64
N ARG A 135 3.16 -6.32 -0.58
CA ARG A 135 3.63 -7.25 -1.61
C ARG A 135 3.44 -6.65 -3.01
N PRO A 136 4.31 -6.92 -4.00
CA PRO A 136 4.24 -6.25 -5.30
C PRO A 136 3.12 -6.84 -6.16
N TRP A 137 2.03 -6.11 -6.37
CA TRP A 137 1.00 -6.53 -7.34
C TRP A 137 1.55 -6.54 -8.77
N ARG A 138 2.53 -5.66 -9.05
CA ARG A 138 3.32 -5.67 -10.29
C ARG A 138 4.81 -5.53 -9.95
N PRO A 139 5.71 -6.02 -10.84
CA PRO A 139 7.16 -6.00 -10.59
C PRO A 139 7.74 -4.62 -10.30
N THR A 140 7.11 -3.57 -10.82
CA THR A 140 7.52 -2.18 -10.61
C THR A 140 6.87 -1.52 -9.39
N GLY A 141 6.08 -2.27 -8.62
CA GLY A 141 5.42 -1.76 -7.41
C GLY A 141 6.44 -1.26 -6.38
N LYS A 142 6.14 -0.13 -5.75
CA LYS A 142 7.01 0.51 -4.77
C LYS A 142 6.24 0.87 -3.52
N THR A 143 6.84 0.63 -2.36
CA THR A 143 6.36 1.13 -1.07
C THR A 143 7.53 1.55 -0.21
N ALA A 144 7.47 2.76 0.34
CA ALA A 144 8.42 3.27 1.32
C ALA A 144 7.71 3.56 2.65
N VAL A 145 8.32 3.15 3.77
CA VAL A 145 7.83 3.38 5.13
C VAL A 145 8.88 4.19 5.87
N LEU A 146 8.55 5.42 6.22
CA LEU A 146 9.48 6.42 6.72
C LEU A 146 9.01 6.99 8.06
N ASP A 147 9.86 6.93 9.07
CA ASP A 147 9.62 7.49 10.41
C ASP A 147 8.29 7.01 11.05
N CYS A 148 7.88 5.78 10.73
CA CYS A 148 6.59 5.23 11.15
C CYS A 148 6.70 4.43 12.46
N ARG A 149 5.59 4.28 13.15
CA ARG A 149 5.47 3.40 14.30
C ARG A 149 4.84 2.07 13.88
N LEU A 150 5.59 0.97 14.05
CA LEU A 150 5.21 -0.36 13.63
C LEU A 150 4.83 -1.23 14.84
N GLY A 151 3.58 -1.68 14.89
CA GLY A 151 3.08 -2.59 15.91
C GLY A 151 3.68 -4.00 15.81
N ALA A 152 3.55 -4.80 16.86
CA ALA A 152 4.11 -6.16 16.93
C ALA A 152 3.55 -7.13 15.87
N HIS A 153 2.40 -6.82 15.27
CA HIS A 153 1.79 -7.61 14.21
C HIS A 153 2.60 -7.62 12.91
N ILE A 154 3.49 -6.64 12.70
CA ILE A 154 4.32 -6.58 11.48
C ILE A 154 5.32 -7.73 11.44
N ALA A 155 5.31 -8.46 10.33
CA ALA A 155 6.21 -9.58 10.09
C ALA A 155 7.69 -9.13 10.08
N PRO A 156 8.62 -9.95 10.58
CA PRO A 156 10.04 -9.60 10.61
C PRO A 156 10.62 -9.30 9.22
N GLU A 157 10.12 -9.94 8.18
CA GLU A 157 10.51 -9.70 6.78
C GLU A 157 10.06 -8.33 6.28
N GLY A 158 9.08 -7.71 6.92
CA GLY A 158 8.45 -6.45 6.53
C GLY A 158 7.58 -6.57 5.30
N PHE A 159 8.12 -7.06 4.21
CA PHE A 159 7.43 -7.23 2.92
C PHE A 159 7.44 -8.69 2.47
N SER A 160 6.50 -9.08 1.63
CA SER A 160 6.38 -10.44 1.10
C SER A 160 6.50 -10.46 -0.42
N PRO A 161 7.13 -11.49 -1.01
CA PRO A 161 7.04 -11.70 -2.44
C PRO A 161 5.59 -12.05 -2.85
N TRP A 162 5.24 -11.74 -4.08
CA TRP A 162 3.94 -12.16 -4.64
C TRP A 162 4.04 -13.59 -5.18
N ASN A 163 3.57 -14.58 -4.42
CA ASN A 163 3.54 -15.99 -4.82
C ASN A 163 4.88 -16.52 -5.35
N ASP A 164 5.99 -16.28 -4.65
CA ASP A 164 7.35 -16.73 -4.99
C ASP A 164 7.81 -16.38 -6.42
N ARG A 165 7.26 -15.35 -7.00
CA ARG A 165 7.60 -14.92 -8.35
C ARG A 165 8.98 -14.27 -8.41
N ALA A 166 9.77 -14.66 -9.41
CA ALA A 166 11.11 -14.08 -9.65
C ALA A 166 11.09 -12.58 -9.93
N ASP A 167 9.96 -12.04 -10.40
CA ASP A 167 9.77 -10.62 -10.71
C ASP A 167 9.68 -9.71 -9.46
N THR A 168 9.57 -10.28 -8.26
CA THR A 168 9.64 -9.53 -6.99
C THR A 168 10.94 -8.74 -6.85
N ASN A 169 12.02 -9.22 -7.47
CA ASN A 169 13.32 -8.55 -7.43
C ASN A 169 13.34 -7.16 -8.09
N LEU A 170 12.32 -6.84 -8.88
CA LEU A 170 12.19 -5.53 -9.53
C LEU A 170 11.38 -4.54 -8.68
N ALA A 171 10.67 -5.03 -7.69
CA ALA A 171 9.93 -4.19 -6.76
C ALA A 171 10.89 -3.41 -5.85
N ALA A 172 10.56 -2.15 -5.57
CA ALA A 172 11.34 -1.31 -4.68
C ALA A 172 10.61 -1.10 -3.36
N PHE A 173 11.00 -1.87 -2.34
CA PHE A 173 10.51 -1.71 -0.98
C PHE A 173 11.59 -1.11 -0.10
N ALA A 174 11.22 -0.09 0.69
CA ALA A 174 12.16 0.64 1.51
C ALA A 174 11.60 0.96 2.89
N GLU A 175 12.48 1.03 3.88
CA GLU A 175 12.15 1.44 5.24
C GLU A 175 13.29 2.29 5.82
N ALA A 176 12.92 3.37 6.55
CA ALA A 176 13.86 4.18 7.29
C ALA A 176 13.20 4.83 8.52
N GLY A 177 13.96 5.00 9.60
CA GLY A 177 13.54 5.75 10.77
C GLY A 177 12.38 5.17 11.58
N SER A 178 11.82 4.03 11.18
CA SER A 178 10.70 3.41 11.87
C SER A 178 11.08 2.92 13.27
N ASN A 179 10.10 2.89 14.16
CA ASN A 179 10.25 2.46 15.55
C ASN A 179 9.11 1.54 15.98
N GLY A 180 9.15 1.06 17.22
CA GLY A 180 8.14 0.15 17.78
C GLY A 180 8.52 -1.33 17.66
N PRO A 181 7.68 -2.23 18.20
CA PRO A 181 8.02 -3.65 18.31
C PRO A 181 8.10 -4.38 16.96
N GLY A 182 7.47 -3.87 15.90
CA GLY A 182 7.57 -4.40 14.55
C GLY A 182 8.72 -3.83 13.72
N ALA A 183 9.46 -2.84 14.23
CA ALA A 183 10.60 -2.24 13.55
C ALA A 183 11.88 -3.04 13.88
N VAL A 184 12.10 -4.11 13.16
CA VAL A 184 13.27 -5.00 13.31
C VAL A 184 14.12 -4.98 12.04
N PRO A 185 15.40 -5.43 12.08
CA PRO A 185 16.23 -5.52 10.89
C PRO A 185 15.55 -6.32 9.77
N ARG A 186 15.50 -5.77 8.56
CA ARG A 186 14.86 -6.37 7.39
C ARG A 186 15.84 -7.20 6.57
N PRO A 187 15.34 -8.17 5.78
CA PRO A 187 16.14 -8.88 4.79
C PRO A 187 16.82 -7.93 3.79
N GLY A 188 17.98 -8.31 3.25
CA GLY A 188 18.80 -7.44 2.40
C GLY A 188 18.16 -6.97 1.07
N TRP A 189 17.00 -7.51 0.69
CA TRP A 189 16.25 -7.03 -0.48
C TRP A 189 15.29 -5.87 -0.16
N VAL A 190 15.08 -5.56 1.11
CA VAL A 190 14.38 -4.35 1.55
C VAL A 190 15.43 -3.24 1.66
N HIS A 191 15.24 -2.15 0.93
CA HIS A 191 16.19 -1.06 0.93
C HIS A 191 16.15 -0.26 2.22
N ALA A 192 17.25 -0.27 2.97
CA ALA A 192 17.43 0.64 4.09
C ALA A 192 17.78 2.03 3.54
N LEU A 193 16.85 2.97 3.60
CA LEU A 193 17.14 4.36 3.23
C LEU A 193 17.88 5.05 4.36
N THR A 194 19.03 5.62 4.04
CA THR A 194 19.77 6.48 5.00
C THR A 194 19.24 7.90 4.90
N ALA A 195 19.38 8.68 5.99
CA ALA A 195 18.96 10.09 6.04
C ALA A 195 19.52 10.91 4.86
N CYS A 196 20.70 10.57 4.36
CA CYS A 196 21.31 11.24 3.22
C CYS A 196 20.51 11.09 1.92
N LEU A 197 19.85 9.95 1.71
CA LEU A 197 19.01 9.71 0.52
C LEU A 197 17.64 10.40 0.60
N LEU A 198 17.16 10.69 1.82
CA LEU A 198 15.90 11.39 2.03
C LEU A 198 16.00 12.89 1.71
N TYR A 199 17.20 13.47 1.81
CA TYR A 199 17.45 14.90 1.61
C TYR A 199 18.09 15.25 0.26
N THR A 200 18.44 14.30 -0.57
CA THR A 200 18.91 14.55 -1.93
C THR A 200 17.75 14.55 -2.91
N SER A 201 16.90 15.59 -2.86
CA SER A 201 16.07 15.93 -4.03
C SER A 201 17.00 16.47 -5.12
N PRO A 202 16.93 15.96 -6.35
CA PRO A 202 17.55 16.65 -7.47
C PRO A 202 16.86 18.02 -7.63
N SER A 203 17.65 19.07 -7.54
CA SER A 203 17.27 20.44 -7.87
C SER A 203 16.90 20.58 -9.33
#